data_059d9c97aaf7944964e753e134dbf825
#
_entry.id   059d9c97aaf7944964e753e134dbf825
#
_cell.length_a   1.000
_cell.length_b   1.000
_cell.length_c   1.000
_cell.angle_alpha   90.00
_cell.angle_beta   90.00
_cell.angle_gamma   90.00
#
_symmetry.space_group_name_H-M   'P 1'
#
loop_
_entity.id
_entity.type
_entity.pdbx_description
1 polymer ?
#
loop_
_entity_poly.entity_id
_entity_poly.type
_entity_poly.pdbx_seq_one_letter_code
_entity_poly.pdbx_strand_id
1 'polypeptide(L)'
;MIGREPAADGTQVTISAFESSSPELLGKVIQVTGKVIDVCPAKGCWMVLADGDHQVKVKVKDGEMVFGKELIGKKVLAEGTVYSFEMTLEDARAYYAHLAEEKGEVFNPESITKGETVYQIGGIGAKVL
;
A
#
# COMPACT_ATOMS: atom_id res chain seq x y z
N MET A 1 11.38 14.31 0.27
CA MET A 1 10.22 14.14 -0.62
C MET A 1 10.53 13.06 -1.65
N ILE A 2 9.55 12.26 -2.02
CA ILE A 2 9.70 11.13 -2.92
C ILE A 2 8.72 11.33 -4.07
N GLY A 3 9.21 11.32 -5.32
CA GLY A 3 8.39 11.56 -6.49
C GLY A 3 7.87 12.99 -6.58
N ARG A 4 6.65 13.16 -7.10
CA ARG A 4 6.03 14.46 -7.25
C ARG A 4 5.55 14.99 -5.89
N GLU A 5 5.65 16.30 -5.68
CA GLU A 5 5.11 16.93 -4.48
C GLU A 5 3.59 16.76 -4.42
N PRO A 6 3.03 16.26 -3.31
CA PRO A 6 1.58 16.16 -3.17
C PRO A 6 0.89 17.52 -3.30
N ALA A 7 -0.26 17.55 -3.98
CA ALA A 7 -1.00 18.77 -4.21
C ALA A 7 -1.51 19.35 -2.88
N ALA A 8 -1.41 20.66 -2.70
CA ALA A 8 -1.86 21.32 -1.48
C ALA A 8 -3.38 21.22 -1.28
N ASP A 9 -4.13 21.12 -2.38
CA ASP A 9 -5.59 21.03 -2.38
C ASP A 9 -6.09 19.62 -2.68
N GLY A 10 -5.25 18.60 -2.53
CA GLY A 10 -5.60 17.21 -2.79
C GLY A 10 -6.68 16.69 -1.84
N THR A 11 -7.40 15.67 -2.31
CA THR A 11 -8.44 15.00 -1.52
C THR A 11 -7.81 14.12 -0.46
N GLN A 12 -7.93 14.50 0.80
CA GLN A 12 -7.39 13.72 1.90
C GLN A 12 -8.40 12.69 2.38
N VAL A 13 -7.93 11.45 2.52
CA VAL A 13 -8.73 10.30 2.98
C VAL A 13 -7.95 9.62 4.09
N THR A 14 -8.62 9.28 5.18
CA THR A 14 -7.98 8.48 6.23
C THR A 14 -7.80 7.05 5.75
N ILE A 15 -6.84 6.34 6.31
CA ILE A 15 -6.62 4.93 5.96
C ILE A 15 -7.85 4.10 6.32
N SER A 16 -8.50 4.41 7.44
CA SER A 16 -9.76 3.78 7.83
C SER A 16 -10.85 3.99 6.76
N ALA A 17 -11.02 5.22 6.28
CA ALA A 17 -11.98 5.52 5.23
C ALA A 17 -11.62 4.82 3.92
N PHE A 18 -10.33 4.73 3.60
CA PHE A 18 -9.87 3.99 2.43
C PHE A 18 -10.31 2.52 2.49
N GLU A 19 -10.08 1.85 3.61
CA GLU A 19 -10.48 0.45 3.77
C GLU A 19 -11.99 0.25 3.65
N SER A 20 -12.78 1.19 4.19
CA SER A 20 -14.25 1.09 4.18
C SER A 20 -14.87 1.43 2.83
N SER A 21 -14.24 2.32 2.06
CA SER A 21 -14.83 2.92 0.86
C SER A 21 -14.00 2.68 -0.39
N SER A 22 -13.10 1.69 -0.38
CA SER A 22 -12.20 1.43 -1.52
C SER A 22 -12.92 1.35 -2.86
N PRO A 23 -14.05 0.64 -3.01
CA PRO A 23 -14.74 0.59 -4.30
C PRO A 23 -15.21 1.96 -4.80
N GLU A 24 -15.61 2.83 -3.88
CA GLU A 24 -16.10 4.17 -4.23
C GLU A 24 -14.96 5.11 -4.63
N LEU A 25 -13.75 4.84 -4.14
CA LEU A 25 -12.56 5.65 -4.42
C LEU A 25 -11.83 5.20 -5.68
N LEU A 26 -12.21 4.09 -6.26
CA LEU A 26 -11.53 3.49 -7.42
C LEU A 26 -11.37 4.50 -8.55
N GLY A 27 -10.15 4.65 -9.06
CA GLY A 27 -9.80 5.58 -10.13
C GLY A 27 -9.58 7.02 -9.68
N LYS A 28 -9.79 7.33 -8.40
CA LYS A 28 -9.60 8.68 -7.87
C LYS A 28 -8.18 8.88 -7.36
N VAL A 29 -7.69 10.11 -7.48
CA VAL A 29 -6.42 10.51 -6.87
C VAL A 29 -6.72 11.00 -5.46
N ILE A 30 -6.10 10.37 -4.47
CA ILE A 30 -6.31 10.70 -3.06
C ILE A 30 -4.97 10.89 -2.34
N GLN A 31 -5.04 11.46 -1.15
CA GLN A 31 -3.90 11.58 -0.26
C GLN A 31 -4.21 10.84 1.05
N VAL A 32 -3.29 10.02 1.51
CA VAL A 32 -3.40 9.33 2.79
C VAL A 32 -2.19 9.64 3.64
N THR A 33 -2.40 9.71 4.94
CA THR A 33 -1.35 9.96 5.92
C THR A 33 -1.30 8.80 6.90
N GLY A 34 -0.11 8.30 7.17
CA GLY A 34 0.07 7.23 8.14
C GLY A 34 1.54 7.00 8.45
N LYS A 35 1.77 6.10 9.39
CA LYS A 35 3.13 5.71 9.78
C LYS A 35 3.59 4.56 8.87
N VAL A 36 4.78 4.70 8.31
CA VAL A 36 5.37 3.63 7.51
C VAL A 36 5.75 2.47 8.43
N ILE A 37 5.16 1.31 8.21
CA ILE A 37 5.44 0.12 9.02
C ILE A 37 6.20 -0.96 8.26
N ASP A 38 6.26 -0.85 6.94
CA ASP A 38 6.98 -1.79 6.09
C ASP A 38 7.30 -1.15 4.74
N VAL A 39 8.38 -1.61 4.11
CA VAL A 39 8.76 -1.22 2.75
C VAL A 39 9.24 -2.47 2.02
N CYS A 40 9.21 -2.43 0.67
CA CYS A 40 9.71 -3.54 -0.14
C CYS A 40 11.20 -3.77 0.16
N PRO A 41 11.60 -4.96 0.60
CA PRO A 41 13.00 -5.21 0.97
C PRO A 41 13.95 -5.25 -0.21
N ALA A 42 13.46 -5.55 -1.42
CA ALA A 42 14.31 -5.73 -2.58
C ALA A 42 14.57 -4.42 -3.33
N LYS A 43 13.52 -3.67 -3.68
CA LYS A 43 13.64 -2.51 -4.56
C LYS A 43 12.98 -1.24 -4.02
N GLY A 44 12.33 -1.31 -2.86
CA GLY A 44 11.61 -0.15 -2.33
C GLY A 44 10.44 0.31 -3.21
N CYS A 45 9.82 -0.60 -3.95
CA CYS A 45 8.75 -0.27 -4.90
C CYS A 45 7.37 -0.16 -4.25
N TRP A 46 7.26 -0.41 -2.97
CA TRP A 46 6.02 -0.22 -2.22
C TRP A 46 6.33 0.09 -0.76
N MET A 47 5.36 0.72 -0.10
CA MET A 47 5.40 0.90 1.34
C MET A 47 4.01 0.65 1.91
N VAL A 48 3.93 0.29 3.18
CA VAL A 48 2.68 0.12 3.91
C VAL A 48 2.56 1.22 4.94
N LEU A 49 1.46 1.95 4.87
CA LEU A 49 1.11 3.00 5.84
C LEU A 49 0.05 2.46 6.79
N ALA A 50 0.19 2.75 8.06
CA ALA A 50 -0.75 2.33 9.08
C ALA A 50 -1.29 3.51 9.88
N ASP A 51 -2.54 3.38 10.32
CA ASP A 51 -3.19 4.28 11.25
C ASP A 51 -4.03 3.41 12.20
N GLY A 52 -3.51 3.17 13.39
CA GLY A 52 -4.12 2.22 14.31
C GLY A 52 -4.11 0.80 13.72
N ASP A 53 -5.28 0.18 13.62
CA ASP A 53 -5.43 -1.16 13.08
C ASP A 53 -5.65 -1.20 11.55
N HIS A 54 -5.64 -0.04 10.91
CA HIS A 54 -5.90 0.10 9.48
C HIS A 54 -4.60 0.28 8.71
N GLN A 55 -4.53 -0.32 7.53
CA GLN A 55 -3.32 -0.28 6.69
C GLN A 55 -3.69 -0.07 5.22
N VAL A 56 -2.76 0.54 4.48
CA VAL A 56 -2.86 0.66 3.03
C VAL A 56 -1.48 0.50 2.41
N LYS A 57 -1.43 -0.20 1.27
CA LYS A 57 -0.19 -0.33 0.50
C LYS A 57 -0.16 0.73 -0.59
N VAL A 58 0.95 1.46 -0.65
CA VAL A 58 1.23 2.42 -1.72
C VAL A 58 2.32 1.82 -2.59
N LYS A 59 2.01 1.57 -3.85
CA LYS A 59 2.90 0.88 -4.77
C LYS A 59 3.27 1.79 -5.94
N VAL A 60 4.50 1.71 -6.42
CA VAL A 60 5.00 2.50 -7.55
C VAL A 60 5.66 1.57 -8.56
N LYS A 61 5.85 2.07 -9.78
CA LYS A 61 6.60 1.33 -10.80
C LYS A 61 8.08 1.33 -10.44
N ASP A 62 8.76 0.22 -10.76
CA ASP A 62 10.20 0.10 -10.57
C ASP A 62 10.93 1.26 -11.24
N GLY A 63 11.82 1.89 -10.48
CA GLY A 63 12.69 2.94 -11.00
C GLY A 63 12.11 4.35 -10.99
N GLU A 64 10.79 4.52 -10.75
CA GLU A 64 10.18 5.86 -10.68
C GLU A 64 10.37 6.50 -9.30
N MET A 65 10.14 5.71 -8.26
CA MET A 65 10.31 6.13 -6.87
C MET A 65 10.85 4.97 -6.08
N VAL A 66 11.58 5.27 -5.02
CA VAL A 66 12.12 4.24 -4.11
C VAL A 66 11.75 4.61 -2.68
N PHE A 67 11.13 3.68 -1.97
CA PHE A 67 10.83 3.83 -0.56
C PHE A 67 11.90 3.09 0.23
N GLY A 68 12.83 3.82 0.81
CA GLY A 68 13.92 3.24 1.58
C GLY A 68 13.49 2.77 2.98
N LYS A 69 14.27 1.88 3.55
CA LYS A 69 14.01 1.35 4.91
C LYS A 69 14.04 2.43 5.97
N GLU A 70 14.74 3.54 5.72
CA GLU A 70 14.80 4.68 6.64
C GLU A 70 13.44 5.33 6.86
N LEU A 71 12.46 5.08 6.00
CA LEU A 71 11.10 5.59 6.16
C LEU A 71 10.31 4.86 7.26
N ILE A 72 10.71 3.63 7.59
CA ILE A 72 9.99 2.85 8.61
C ILE A 72 9.98 3.60 9.93
N GLY A 73 8.79 3.76 10.51
CA GLY A 73 8.59 4.51 11.74
C GLY A 73 8.27 5.99 11.54
N LYS A 74 8.40 6.50 10.31
CA LYS A 74 8.12 7.90 10.01
C LYS A 74 6.68 8.09 9.54
N LYS A 75 6.13 9.27 9.83
CA LYS A 75 4.80 9.65 9.34
C LYS A 75 4.93 10.26 7.95
N VAL A 76 4.14 9.79 7.02
CA VAL A 76 4.24 10.15 5.61
C VAL A 76 2.85 10.48 5.06
N LEU A 77 2.78 11.53 4.23
CA LEU A 77 1.63 11.84 3.38
C LEU A 77 1.93 11.28 2.00
N ALA A 78 1.09 10.37 1.50
CA ALA A 78 1.24 9.80 0.16
C ALA A 78 0.07 10.19 -0.72
N GLU A 79 0.36 10.55 -1.97
CA GLU A 79 -0.63 10.85 -2.99
C GLU A 79 -0.57 9.82 -4.10
N GLY A 80 -1.72 9.36 -4.57
CA GLY A 80 -1.77 8.41 -5.67
C GLY A 80 -3.18 8.08 -6.10
N THR A 81 -3.26 7.26 -7.14
CA THR A 81 -4.52 6.80 -7.73
C THR A 81 -4.92 5.47 -7.13
N VAL A 82 -6.18 5.37 -6.71
CA VAL A 82 -6.73 4.10 -6.20
C VAL A 82 -6.96 3.17 -7.37
N TYR A 83 -6.46 1.95 -7.27
CA TYR A 83 -6.69 0.90 -8.26
C TYR A 83 -7.00 -0.42 -7.56
N SER A 84 -7.52 -1.37 -8.34
CA SER A 84 -7.79 -2.70 -7.83
C SER A 84 -7.29 -3.76 -8.79
N PHE A 85 -7.08 -4.95 -8.27
CA PHE A 85 -6.86 -6.14 -9.07
C PHE A 85 -7.51 -7.33 -8.39
N GLU A 86 -7.87 -8.32 -9.21
CA GLU A 86 -8.49 -9.53 -8.70
C GLU A 86 -7.47 -10.65 -8.66
N MET A 87 -7.48 -11.41 -7.57
CA MET A 87 -6.65 -12.60 -7.42
C MET A 87 -7.55 -13.82 -7.39
N THR A 88 -7.19 -14.85 -8.19
CA THR A 88 -7.82 -16.17 -8.08
C THR A 88 -7.42 -16.79 -6.74
N LEU A 89 -8.07 -17.90 -6.36
CA LEU A 89 -7.68 -18.63 -5.16
C LEU A 89 -6.20 -19.02 -5.19
N GLU A 90 -5.72 -19.48 -6.32
CA GLU A 90 -4.31 -19.87 -6.49
C GLU A 90 -3.38 -18.68 -6.34
N ASP A 91 -3.71 -17.55 -6.98
CA ASP A 91 -2.93 -16.32 -6.89
C ASP A 91 -2.89 -15.78 -5.46
N ALA A 92 -4.03 -15.82 -4.77
CA ALA A 92 -4.11 -15.35 -3.39
C ALA A 92 -3.22 -16.19 -2.47
N ARG A 93 -3.23 -17.50 -2.62
CA ARG A 93 -2.36 -18.40 -1.84
C ARG A 93 -0.89 -18.11 -2.10
N ALA A 94 -0.50 -17.92 -3.35
CA ALA A 94 0.87 -17.60 -3.73
C ALA A 94 1.31 -16.25 -3.15
N TYR A 95 0.45 -15.26 -3.22
CA TYR A 95 0.71 -13.92 -2.70
C TYR A 95 0.96 -13.93 -1.19
N TYR A 96 0.08 -14.56 -0.43
CA TYR A 96 0.23 -14.61 1.02
C TYR A 96 1.39 -15.49 1.46
N ALA A 97 1.69 -16.56 0.73
CA ALA A 97 2.86 -17.39 0.99
C ALA A 97 4.15 -16.57 0.81
N HIS A 98 4.21 -15.76 -0.24
CA HIS A 98 5.37 -14.90 -0.50
C HIS A 98 5.54 -13.84 0.60
N LEU A 99 4.45 -13.22 1.04
CA LEU A 99 4.50 -12.25 2.13
C LEU A 99 4.99 -12.87 3.43
N ALA A 100 4.51 -14.08 3.75
CA ALA A 100 4.94 -14.78 4.95
C ALA A 100 6.42 -15.13 4.89
N GLU A 101 6.90 -15.56 3.72
CA GLU A 101 8.32 -15.87 3.51
C GLU A 101 9.19 -14.65 3.73
N GLU A 102 8.80 -13.48 3.19
CA GLU A 102 9.54 -12.23 3.38
C GLU A 102 9.62 -11.82 4.85
N LYS A 103 8.58 -12.12 5.61
CA LYS A 103 8.50 -11.77 7.04
C LYS A 103 9.05 -12.84 7.97
N GLY A 104 9.42 -14.01 7.42
CA GLY A 104 9.86 -15.15 8.22
C GLY A 104 8.73 -15.80 9.02
N GLU A 105 7.49 -15.66 8.59
CA GLU A 105 6.32 -16.21 9.25
C GLU A 105 5.89 -17.53 8.61
N VAL A 106 5.18 -18.36 9.39
CA VAL A 106 4.59 -19.60 8.89
C VAL A 106 3.28 -19.28 8.20
N PHE A 107 3.09 -19.82 7.00
CA PHE A 107 1.86 -19.64 6.22
C PHE A 107 1.15 -20.98 6.01
N ASN A 108 -0.16 -21.00 6.24
CA ASN A 108 -1.00 -22.14 5.93
C ASN A 108 -1.84 -21.84 4.69
N PRO A 109 -1.54 -22.46 3.52
CA PRO A 109 -2.30 -22.20 2.28
C PRO A 109 -3.78 -22.52 2.41
N GLU A 110 -4.14 -23.48 3.27
CA GLU A 110 -5.54 -23.87 3.46
C GLU A 110 -6.37 -22.80 4.17
N SER A 111 -5.73 -21.82 4.80
CA SER A 111 -6.44 -20.68 5.41
C SER A 111 -7.08 -19.78 4.37
N ILE A 112 -6.61 -19.83 3.13
CA ILE A 112 -7.17 -19.05 2.02
C ILE A 112 -8.13 -19.97 1.26
N THR A 113 -9.41 -19.62 1.27
CA THR A 113 -10.47 -20.46 0.71
C THR A 113 -11.11 -19.91 -0.55
N LYS A 114 -10.79 -18.67 -0.92
CA LYS A 114 -11.33 -18.01 -2.13
C LYS A 114 -10.39 -16.92 -2.60
N GLY A 115 -10.54 -16.52 -3.86
CA GLY A 115 -9.86 -15.35 -4.39
C GLY A 115 -10.39 -14.06 -3.74
N GLU A 116 -9.71 -12.96 -3.99
CA GLU A 116 -10.13 -11.67 -3.44
C GLU A 116 -9.81 -10.52 -4.37
N THR A 117 -10.51 -9.40 -4.19
CA THR A 117 -10.21 -8.14 -4.84
C THR A 117 -9.35 -7.31 -3.90
N VAL A 118 -8.20 -6.86 -4.39
CA VAL A 118 -7.25 -6.08 -3.61
C VAL A 118 -7.28 -4.64 -4.10
N TYR A 119 -7.37 -3.70 -3.16
CA TYR A 119 -7.33 -2.26 -3.42
C TYR A 119 -6.03 -1.68 -2.90
N GLN A 120 -5.35 -0.93 -3.76
CA GLN A 120 -4.06 -0.33 -3.43
C GLN A 120 -4.00 1.09 -4.01
N ILE A 121 -2.98 1.84 -3.61
CA ILE A 121 -2.72 3.17 -4.15
C ILE A 121 -1.50 3.09 -5.07
N GLY A 122 -1.67 3.53 -6.31
CA GLY A 122 -0.56 3.72 -7.23
C GLY A 122 0.09 5.07 -6.94
N GLY A 123 1.22 5.05 -6.26
CA GLY A 123 1.86 6.27 -5.76
C GLY A 123 2.33 7.22 -6.85
N ILE A 124 2.05 8.50 -6.69
CA ILE A 124 2.54 9.59 -7.54
C ILE A 124 3.63 10.35 -6.81
N GLY A 125 3.47 10.54 -5.51
CA GLY A 125 4.43 11.22 -4.69
C GLY A 125 4.17 11.02 -3.21
N ALA A 126 5.16 11.32 -2.37
CA ALA A 126 5.06 11.19 -0.93
C ALA A 126 5.93 12.22 -0.24
N LYS A 127 5.50 12.66 0.93
CA LYS A 127 6.20 13.65 1.72
C LYS A 127 6.33 13.16 3.16
N VAL A 128 7.54 13.18 3.70
CA VAL A 128 7.78 12.88 5.13
C VAL A 128 7.32 14.09 5.94
N LEU A 129 6.49 13.85 6.94
CA LEU A 129 5.92 14.90 7.77
C LEU A 129 6.77 15.18 9.02
#